data_b198e09ec0b398da02201348fc4a8ac9
#
_entry.id   b198e09ec0b398da02201348fc4a8ac9
#
_cell.length_a   1.000
_cell.length_b   1.000
_cell.length_c   1.000
_cell.angle_alpha   90.00
_cell.angle_beta   90.00
_cell.angle_gamma   90.00
#
_symmetry.space_group_name_H-M   'P 1'
#
loop_
_entity.id
_entity.type
_entity.pdbx_description
1 polymer ?
#
loop_
_entity_poly.entity_id
_entity_poly.type
_entity_poly.pdbx_seq_one_letter_code
_entity_poly.pdbx_strand_id
1 'polypeptide(L)'
;MLRTLLKIAAGLMLGALVTAGVLYQFLGLRLVMDGGGIPRPMFVESAAEQAARVERHRAAQRAQSPPLPSPATAASETGSGAGLEAGVQTRADLETLATDPGTGTGAPGSVAAAYWTDFRGPNRDGEYREGPLRVDWPASGLTPIWKQPAGAGYASFVIARNRAFTIEQRGSNEVVAAYDVASGRELWTNAWPAEFRESMGGDGPRATPTWFDGRLFALGATGELRALDEGNGKVIWRTNILSDSGAGNLPWGMAAAPLVVGDAIVVLPGGPANQSVAAYDRATGKRLWSTMGDMQAYSSPMLVTLLGVPQIVFFSSSRLVGLSADGSKELWEYPWPVMNGINATQPIVVGDNRLFLSSGYGAGAAVIELSKASDRLTVREVWRNTRMKNRFASSVLHEGVIYGLDESILAAVDANTGELKWKGGRYGYGQLLLVNGRLIVLTEDGDLALVRATPEKHDELSRFHVLDGKTWNVPAIAGGYLLVRNLAEMAAFDLRTTR
;
A
#
# COMPACT_ATOMS: atom_id res chain seq x y z
N MET A 1 56.88 -9.53 -23.00
CA MET A 1 55.48 -9.51 -23.47
C MET A 1 54.44 -9.59 -22.30
N LEU A 2 54.47 -10.61 -21.46
CA LEU A 2 53.53 -10.78 -20.34
C LEU A 2 53.51 -9.61 -19.33
N ARG A 3 54.69 -9.10 -18.92
CA ARG A 3 54.79 -7.95 -18.00
C ARG A 3 54.25 -6.65 -18.60
N THR A 4 54.31 -6.46 -19.89
CA THR A 4 53.73 -5.29 -20.58
C THR A 4 52.21 -5.38 -20.67
N LEU A 5 51.69 -6.58 -20.98
CA LEU A 5 50.26 -6.86 -20.97
C LEU A 5 49.64 -6.67 -19.58
N LEU A 6 50.34 -7.13 -18.52
CA LEU A 6 49.90 -6.91 -17.13
C LEU A 6 49.86 -5.41 -16.74
N LYS A 7 50.84 -4.62 -17.17
CA LYS A 7 50.85 -3.17 -16.92
C LYS A 7 49.72 -2.45 -17.67
N ILE A 8 49.43 -2.84 -18.92
CA ILE A 8 48.32 -2.29 -19.69
C ILE A 8 47.01 -2.67 -19.04
N ALA A 9 46.83 -3.92 -18.65
CA ALA A 9 45.61 -4.37 -17.94
C ALA A 9 45.40 -3.63 -16.60
N ALA A 10 46.48 -3.46 -15.81
CA ALA A 10 46.45 -2.70 -14.56
C ALA A 10 46.10 -1.22 -14.80
N GLY A 11 46.64 -0.58 -15.84
CA GLY A 11 46.31 0.78 -16.24
C GLY A 11 44.86 0.95 -16.65
N LEU A 12 44.32 0.02 -17.44
CA LEU A 12 42.92 0.01 -17.85
C LEU A 12 41.98 -0.20 -16.64
N MET A 13 42.33 -1.10 -15.72
CA MET A 13 41.58 -1.34 -14.50
C MET A 13 41.56 -0.10 -13.59
N LEU A 14 42.72 0.56 -13.42
CA LEU A 14 42.83 1.79 -12.66
C LEU A 14 42.01 2.91 -13.31
N GLY A 15 42.05 3.07 -14.63
CA GLY A 15 41.25 4.00 -15.39
C GLY A 15 39.75 3.75 -15.21
N ALA A 16 39.34 2.48 -15.30
CA ALA A 16 37.95 2.09 -15.07
C ALA A 16 37.45 2.39 -13.61
N LEU A 17 38.31 2.12 -12.61
CA LEU A 17 38.04 2.42 -11.21
C LEU A 17 37.93 3.94 -10.95
N VAL A 18 38.80 4.74 -11.54
CA VAL A 18 38.76 6.20 -11.43
C VAL A 18 37.50 6.73 -12.10
N THR A 19 37.14 6.25 -13.29
CA THR A 19 35.92 6.62 -14.01
C THR A 19 34.70 6.23 -13.18
N ALA A 20 34.64 5.00 -12.66
CA ALA A 20 33.54 4.56 -11.79
C ALA A 20 33.44 5.42 -10.52
N GLY A 21 34.56 5.80 -9.92
CA GLY A 21 34.63 6.70 -8.77
C GLY A 21 34.06 8.09 -9.09
N VAL A 22 34.42 8.66 -10.24
CA VAL A 22 33.88 9.95 -10.72
C VAL A 22 32.36 9.85 -10.96
N LEU A 23 31.92 8.80 -11.67
CA LEU A 23 30.49 8.57 -11.93
C LEU A 23 29.71 8.41 -10.62
N TYR A 24 30.29 7.68 -9.66
CA TYR A 24 29.68 7.50 -8.33
C TYR A 24 29.60 8.81 -7.54
N GLN A 25 30.69 9.55 -7.47
CA GLN A 25 30.83 10.73 -6.59
C GLN A 25 30.11 11.97 -7.16
N PHE A 26 30.19 12.19 -8.46
CA PHE A 26 29.73 13.44 -9.08
C PHE A 26 28.46 13.29 -9.93
N LEU A 27 28.18 12.11 -10.47
CA LEU A 27 27.04 11.88 -11.35
C LEU A 27 25.98 10.95 -10.75
N GLY A 28 26.16 10.53 -9.50
CA GLY A 28 25.14 9.77 -8.78
C GLY A 28 24.95 8.33 -9.26
N LEU A 29 25.96 7.74 -9.95
CA LEU A 29 25.90 6.32 -10.34
C LEU A 29 25.80 5.45 -9.08
N ARG A 30 24.77 4.63 -8.97
CA ARG A 30 24.56 3.69 -7.86
C ARG A 30 24.20 2.31 -8.41
N LEU A 31 24.50 1.27 -7.62
CA LEU A 31 23.97 -0.06 -7.86
C LEU A 31 22.64 -0.18 -7.11
N VAL A 32 21.54 -0.15 -7.84
CA VAL A 32 20.20 -0.29 -7.31
C VAL A 32 19.77 -1.75 -7.47
N MET A 33 19.35 -2.37 -6.37
CA MET A 33 18.84 -3.74 -6.42
C MET A 33 17.44 -3.75 -7.03
N ASP A 34 17.23 -4.63 -8.03
CA ASP A 34 15.86 -4.96 -8.46
C ASP A 34 15.18 -5.88 -7.43
N GLY A 35 13.88 -6.15 -7.60
CA GLY A 35 13.13 -7.02 -6.70
C GLY A 35 13.65 -8.46 -6.65
N GLY A 36 14.45 -8.90 -7.62
CA GLY A 36 15.16 -10.19 -7.64
C GLY A 36 16.45 -10.19 -6.83
N GLY A 37 16.91 -9.01 -6.39
CA GLY A 37 18.20 -8.84 -5.73
C GLY A 37 19.38 -8.76 -6.71
N ILE A 38 19.11 -8.45 -7.98
CA ILE A 38 20.15 -8.25 -9.00
C ILE A 38 20.54 -6.78 -9.03
N PRO A 39 21.85 -6.43 -8.84
CA PRO A 39 22.30 -5.05 -8.88
C PRO A 39 22.28 -4.53 -10.32
N ARG A 40 21.65 -3.36 -10.52
CA ARG A 40 21.62 -2.64 -11.78
C ARG A 40 22.29 -1.27 -11.62
N PRO A 41 23.23 -0.88 -12.47
CA PRO A 41 23.82 0.46 -12.43
C PRO A 41 22.77 1.47 -12.88
N MET A 42 22.48 2.46 -12.03
CA MET A 42 21.53 3.53 -12.31
C MET A 42 22.09 4.87 -11.82
N PHE A 43 21.78 5.93 -12.53
CA PHE A 43 22.01 7.29 -12.02
C PHE A 43 20.86 7.66 -11.08
N VAL A 44 21.17 7.88 -9.82
CA VAL A 44 20.21 8.18 -8.77
C VAL A 44 20.50 9.56 -8.21
N GLU A 45 19.49 10.40 -8.20
CA GLU A 45 19.52 11.72 -7.56
C GLU A 45 19.78 11.55 -6.06
N SER A 46 20.57 12.42 -5.46
CA SER A 46 20.77 12.40 -4.01
C SER A 46 19.45 12.77 -3.27
N ALA A 47 19.29 12.30 -2.04
CA ALA A 47 18.11 12.65 -1.23
C ALA A 47 17.93 14.16 -1.04
N ALA A 48 19.04 14.91 -0.97
CA ALA A 48 19.00 16.36 -0.86
C ALA A 48 18.53 17.03 -2.16
N GLU A 49 19.04 16.58 -3.31
CA GLU A 49 18.60 17.08 -4.64
C GLU A 49 17.13 16.75 -4.89
N GLN A 50 16.71 15.53 -4.57
CA GLN A 50 15.31 15.12 -4.67
C GLN A 50 14.40 16.00 -3.81
N ALA A 51 14.74 16.21 -2.54
CA ALA A 51 13.99 17.08 -1.64
C ALA A 51 13.93 18.52 -2.17
N ALA A 52 15.04 19.04 -2.69
CA ALA A 52 15.09 20.37 -3.29
C ALA A 52 14.24 20.44 -4.58
N ARG A 53 14.21 19.40 -5.39
CA ARG A 53 13.36 19.30 -6.59
C ARG A 53 11.89 19.31 -6.23
N VAL A 54 11.49 18.51 -5.25
CA VAL A 54 10.11 18.50 -4.72
C VAL A 54 9.74 19.89 -4.22
N GLU A 55 10.56 20.52 -3.38
CA GLU A 55 10.25 21.84 -2.82
C GLU A 55 10.19 22.95 -3.89
N ARG A 56 11.10 22.96 -4.86
CA ARG A 56 11.01 23.90 -6.00
C ARG A 56 9.68 23.77 -6.75
N HIS A 57 9.24 22.52 -6.99
CA HIS A 57 7.97 22.28 -7.66
C HIS A 57 6.78 22.79 -6.82
N ARG A 58 6.76 22.49 -5.50
CA ARG A 58 5.71 22.97 -4.60
C ARG A 58 5.70 24.49 -4.44
N ALA A 59 6.86 25.12 -4.40
CA ALA A 59 6.97 26.58 -4.40
C ALA A 59 6.38 27.20 -5.68
N ALA A 60 6.65 26.60 -6.84
CA ALA A 60 6.07 27.04 -8.11
C ALA A 60 4.54 26.87 -8.14
N GLN A 61 4.01 25.75 -7.60
CA GLN A 61 2.57 25.56 -7.47
C GLN A 61 1.93 26.63 -6.57
N ARG A 62 2.54 26.94 -5.42
CA ARG A 62 2.05 27.99 -4.51
C ARG A 62 2.05 29.37 -5.15
N ALA A 63 3.08 29.71 -5.93
CA ALA A 63 3.18 30.99 -6.64
C ALA A 63 2.13 31.18 -7.74
N GLN A 64 1.68 30.10 -8.37
CA GLN A 64 0.65 30.12 -9.44
C GLN A 64 -0.79 30.06 -8.90
N SER A 65 -0.98 29.72 -7.63
CA SER A 65 -2.30 29.60 -7.03
C SER A 65 -2.71 30.93 -6.39
N PRO A 66 -3.98 31.38 -6.53
CA PRO A 66 -4.48 32.47 -5.70
C PRO A 66 -4.35 32.05 -4.22
N PRO A 67 -4.08 33.00 -3.32
CA PRO A 67 -3.99 32.71 -1.91
C PRO A 67 -5.27 31.98 -1.47
N LEU A 68 -5.11 30.86 -0.76
CA LEU A 68 -6.26 30.20 -0.13
C LEU A 68 -6.98 31.27 0.70
N PRO A 69 -8.32 31.37 0.62
CA PRO A 69 -9.03 32.29 1.48
C PRO A 69 -8.61 31.96 2.91
N SER A 70 -8.05 32.95 3.61
CA SER A 70 -7.85 32.87 5.06
C SER A 70 -9.14 32.38 5.66
N PRO A 71 -9.11 31.58 6.74
CA PRO A 71 -10.31 31.30 7.52
C PRO A 71 -10.76 32.64 8.17
N ALA A 72 -11.33 33.49 7.34
CA ALA A 72 -11.87 34.73 7.75
C ALA A 72 -13.28 34.46 8.26
N THR A 73 -13.42 34.57 9.58
CA THR A 73 -14.60 35.13 10.23
C THR A 73 -15.94 34.68 9.61
N ALA A 74 -16.38 33.48 9.93
CA ALA A 74 -17.82 33.26 10.05
C ALA A 74 -18.24 34.02 11.30
N ALA A 75 -18.49 35.32 11.13
CA ALA A 75 -19.15 36.14 12.12
C ALA A 75 -20.63 35.71 12.17
N SER A 76 -21.02 35.22 13.33
CA SER A 76 -22.31 35.28 13.96
C SER A 76 -23.53 35.53 13.05
N GLU A 77 -24.26 34.46 12.73
CA GLU A 77 -25.72 34.55 12.69
C GLU A 77 -26.26 33.75 13.87
N THR A 78 -26.77 34.49 14.81
CA THR A 78 -27.54 34.02 15.97
C THR A 78 -28.84 33.44 15.46
N GLY A 79 -29.03 32.14 15.58
CA GLY A 79 -30.28 31.43 15.35
C GLY A 79 -30.47 30.35 16.41
N SER A 80 -31.28 30.71 17.37
CA SER A 80 -32.09 29.95 18.34
C SER A 80 -32.00 28.42 18.32
N GLY A 81 -31.82 27.89 19.54
CA GLY A 81 -31.58 26.52 19.96
C GLY A 81 -32.63 25.48 19.58
N ALA A 82 -32.12 24.27 19.44
CA ALA A 82 -32.82 23.03 19.81
C ALA A 82 -31.74 22.03 20.20
N GLY A 83 -31.77 21.56 21.44
CA GLY A 83 -30.89 20.53 21.97
C GLY A 83 -31.08 19.22 21.23
N LEU A 84 -29.98 18.56 20.90
CA LEU A 84 -29.94 17.15 20.51
C LEU A 84 -29.13 16.42 21.56
N GLU A 85 -29.82 15.58 22.31
CA GLU A 85 -29.23 14.62 23.24
C GLU A 85 -28.35 13.63 22.52
N ALA A 86 -27.18 13.33 23.12
CA ALA A 86 -26.28 12.29 22.69
C ALA A 86 -26.94 10.92 22.87
N GLY A 87 -27.39 10.33 21.75
CA GLY A 87 -27.85 8.95 21.71
C GLY A 87 -26.67 7.99 21.76
N VAL A 88 -26.65 7.14 22.76
CA VAL A 88 -25.76 5.98 22.88
C VAL A 88 -26.12 4.99 21.77
N GLN A 89 -25.28 4.78 20.80
CA GLN A 89 -25.45 3.78 19.75
C GLN A 89 -25.21 2.38 20.33
N THR A 90 -26.18 1.50 20.15
CA THR A 90 -26.19 0.14 20.68
C THR A 90 -25.56 -0.87 19.69
N ARG A 91 -25.26 -2.05 20.20
CA ARG A 91 -24.62 -3.20 19.51
C ARG A 91 -25.28 -3.62 18.17
N ALA A 92 -26.50 -3.17 17.88
CA ALA A 92 -27.23 -3.46 16.65
C ALA A 92 -26.65 -2.73 15.41
N ASP A 93 -25.94 -1.62 15.59
CA ASP A 93 -25.39 -0.83 14.49
C ASP A 93 -24.10 -1.46 13.89
N LEU A 94 -23.47 -2.39 14.59
CA LEU A 94 -22.28 -3.12 14.09
C LEU A 94 -22.62 -4.24 13.09
N GLU A 95 -23.83 -4.78 13.15
CA GLU A 95 -24.28 -5.81 12.19
C GLU A 95 -24.70 -5.21 10.85
N THR A 96 -25.15 -3.96 10.81
CA THR A 96 -25.59 -3.26 9.60
C THR A 96 -24.42 -2.82 8.70
N LEU A 97 -23.21 -2.67 9.24
CA LEU A 97 -22.02 -2.28 8.48
C LEU A 97 -21.36 -3.45 7.75
N ALA A 98 -21.72 -4.69 8.07
CA ALA A 98 -21.14 -5.90 7.48
C ALA A 98 -21.95 -6.52 6.32
N THR A 99 -23.16 -6.02 6.01
CA THR A 99 -24.08 -6.72 5.11
C THR A 99 -24.74 -5.86 4.02
N ASP A 100 -24.31 -4.62 3.79
CA ASP A 100 -24.91 -3.82 2.71
C ASP A 100 -23.92 -3.61 1.54
N PRO A 101 -24.01 -4.41 0.44
CA PRO A 101 -23.50 -4.00 -0.85
C PRO A 101 -24.50 -2.98 -1.41
N GLY A 102 -24.29 -1.69 -1.07
CA GLY A 102 -25.14 -0.55 -1.34
C GLY A 102 -25.96 -0.58 -2.63
N THR A 103 -27.20 -0.99 -2.55
CA THR A 103 -28.24 -0.59 -3.49
C THR A 103 -28.80 0.77 -3.06
N GLY A 104 -27.98 1.80 -3.18
CA GLY A 104 -28.42 3.17 -2.96
C GLY A 104 -29.28 3.64 -4.13
N THR A 105 -30.59 3.65 -3.99
CA THR A 105 -31.48 4.48 -4.80
C THR A 105 -31.33 5.93 -4.36
N GLY A 106 -30.20 6.56 -4.74
CA GLY A 106 -29.96 7.98 -4.57
C GLY A 106 -30.65 8.77 -5.64
N ALA A 107 -31.26 9.89 -5.26
CA ALA A 107 -31.84 10.87 -6.18
C ALA A 107 -30.81 11.28 -7.26
N PRO A 108 -31.21 11.57 -8.51
CA PRO A 108 -30.29 11.95 -9.57
C PRO A 108 -29.67 13.32 -9.26
N GLY A 109 -28.40 13.33 -8.87
CA GLY A 109 -27.62 14.55 -8.63
C GLY A 109 -26.51 14.48 -7.59
N SER A 110 -26.46 13.51 -6.68
CA SER A 110 -25.33 13.36 -5.76
C SER A 110 -24.30 12.41 -6.36
N VAL A 111 -23.16 12.93 -6.81
CA VAL A 111 -21.98 12.12 -7.09
C VAL A 111 -21.58 11.47 -5.75
N ALA A 112 -21.75 10.15 -5.65
CA ALA A 112 -21.29 9.41 -4.48
C ALA A 112 -19.81 9.75 -4.29
N ALA A 113 -19.41 10.13 -3.08
CA ALA A 113 -18.03 10.47 -2.82
C ALA A 113 -17.15 9.24 -3.06
N ALA A 114 -16.15 9.40 -3.91
CA ALA A 114 -15.23 8.34 -4.29
C ALA A 114 -14.22 8.08 -3.17
N TYR A 115 -14.01 6.83 -2.79
CA TYR A 115 -13.16 6.46 -1.66
C TYR A 115 -12.24 5.29 -1.96
N TRP A 116 -10.94 5.48 -1.69
CA TRP A 116 -9.91 4.45 -1.62
C TRP A 116 -9.19 4.61 -0.29
N THR A 117 -9.85 4.20 0.80
CA THR A 117 -9.54 4.64 2.17
C THR A 117 -8.39 3.90 2.82
N ASP A 118 -8.00 2.76 2.27
CA ASP A 118 -7.03 1.84 2.84
C ASP A 118 -5.97 1.40 1.84
N PHE A 119 -4.95 0.72 2.34
CA PHE A 119 -3.98 0.03 1.49
C PHE A 119 -4.67 -1.00 0.61
N ARG A 120 -4.60 -0.85 -0.71
CA ARG A 120 -5.29 -1.68 -1.72
C ARG A 120 -6.82 -1.51 -1.72
N GLY A 121 -7.32 -0.36 -1.31
CA GLY A 121 -8.76 -0.05 -1.32
C GLY A 121 -9.49 -0.39 -0.03
N PRO A 122 -10.79 -0.06 0.07
CA PRO A 122 -11.55 -0.15 1.32
C PRO A 122 -11.63 -1.56 1.89
N ASN A 123 -11.58 -2.59 1.05
CA ASN A 123 -11.59 -4.00 1.48
C ASN A 123 -10.17 -4.60 1.55
N ARG A 124 -9.13 -3.84 1.26
CA ARG A 124 -7.71 -4.28 1.19
C ARG A 124 -7.47 -5.44 0.22
N ASP A 125 -8.32 -5.64 -0.77
CA ASP A 125 -8.29 -6.75 -1.74
C ASP A 125 -7.75 -6.36 -3.12
N GLY A 126 -7.56 -5.05 -3.38
CA GLY A 126 -7.04 -4.56 -4.64
C GLY A 126 -8.06 -4.50 -5.77
N GLU A 127 -9.34 -4.54 -5.45
CA GLU A 127 -10.41 -4.46 -6.44
C GLU A 127 -11.17 -3.12 -6.35
N TYR A 128 -11.35 -2.47 -7.50
CA TYR A 128 -12.16 -1.27 -7.65
C TYR A 128 -13.60 -1.62 -8.01
N ARG A 129 -14.58 -1.09 -7.26
CA ARG A 129 -16.01 -1.43 -7.40
C ARG A 129 -16.94 -0.22 -7.55
N GLU A 130 -16.43 1.00 -7.69
CA GLU A 130 -17.27 2.21 -7.70
C GLU A 130 -18.05 2.43 -9.00
N GLY A 131 -17.70 1.73 -10.10
CA GLY A 131 -18.43 1.84 -11.36
C GLY A 131 -17.57 1.57 -12.59
N PRO A 132 -18.14 1.77 -13.80
CA PRO A 132 -17.41 1.50 -15.03
C PRO A 132 -16.31 2.54 -15.27
N LEU A 133 -15.17 2.06 -15.74
CA LEU A 133 -14.02 2.86 -16.13
C LEU A 133 -13.66 2.63 -17.60
N ARG A 134 -12.98 3.59 -18.20
CA ARG A 134 -12.40 3.46 -19.52
C ARG A 134 -11.25 2.44 -19.47
N VAL A 135 -11.46 1.31 -20.11
CA VAL A 135 -10.50 0.19 -20.22
C VAL A 135 -10.09 -0.09 -21.68
N ASP A 136 -10.37 0.83 -22.57
CA ASP A 136 -9.97 0.89 -23.99
C ASP A 136 -8.83 1.92 -24.14
N TRP A 137 -7.67 1.58 -23.57
CA TRP A 137 -6.52 2.49 -23.60
C TRP A 137 -5.95 2.56 -25.01
N PRO A 138 -5.64 3.78 -25.51
CA PRO A 138 -5.06 3.93 -26.83
C PRO A 138 -3.66 3.30 -26.91
N ALA A 139 -3.25 2.87 -28.10
CA ALA A 139 -1.93 2.28 -28.30
C ALA A 139 -0.77 3.26 -27.95
N SER A 140 -1.02 4.57 -28.01
CA SER A 140 -0.08 5.61 -27.56
C SER A 140 -0.01 5.76 -26.04
N GLY A 141 -0.83 5.00 -25.27
CA GLY A 141 -0.97 5.16 -23.84
C GLY A 141 -1.92 6.29 -23.42
N LEU A 142 -2.10 6.41 -22.11
CA LEU A 142 -2.89 7.49 -21.50
C LEU A 142 -2.01 8.71 -21.25
N THR A 143 -2.55 9.90 -21.49
CA THR A 143 -1.90 11.15 -21.07
C THR A 143 -2.22 11.42 -19.61
N PRO A 144 -1.23 11.61 -18.73
CA PRO A 144 -1.49 11.97 -17.35
C PRO A 144 -2.15 13.35 -17.28
N ILE A 145 -3.14 13.52 -16.39
CA ILE A 145 -3.72 14.84 -16.11
C ILE A 145 -2.73 15.73 -15.36
N TRP A 146 -1.82 15.11 -14.61
CA TRP A 146 -0.63 15.74 -14.05
C TRP A 146 0.44 14.68 -13.76
N LYS A 147 1.71 15.09 -13.85
CA LYS A 147 2.90 14.34 -13.42
C LYS A 147 3.83 15.28 -12.67
N GLN A 148 4.37 14.85 -11.52
CA GLN A 148 5.17 15.73 -10.67
C GLN A 148 6.16 14.95 -9.80
N PRO A 149 7.18 15.61 -9.25
CA PRO A 149 8.13 14.97 -8.33
C PRO A 149 7.46 14.55 -7.02
N ALA A 150 7.96 13.44 -6.45
CA ALA A 150 7.58 12.90 -5.16
C ALA A 150 8.80 12.72 -4.25
N GLY A 151 8.58 12.66 -2.96
CA GLY A 151 9.56 12.20 -1.98
C GLY A 151 9.71 10.68 -2.01
N ALA A 152 10.80 10.17 -1.40
CA ALA A 152 11.07 8.75 -1.34
C ALA A 152 10.05 7.98 -0.47
N GLY A 153 9.89 6.68 -0.73
CA GLY A 153 9.03 5.79 0.03
C GLY A 153 8.08 4.96 -0.83
N TYR A 154 7.62 3.85 -0.27
CA TYR A 154 6.77 2.88 -0.96
C TYR A 154 5.29 2.94 -0.55
N ALA A 155 4.91 3.87 0.31
CA ALA A 155 3.50 4.08 0.63
C ALA A 155 2.68 4.41 -0.63
N SER A 156 1.51 3.82 -0.75
CA SER A 156 0.52 4.15 -1.78
C SER A 156 -0.23 5.43 -1.41
N PHE A 157 -1.20 5.80 -2.22
CA PHE A 157 -2.20 6.81 -1.87
C PHE A 157 -3.42 6.16 -1.19
N VAL A 158 -4.04 6.93 -0.30
CA VAL A 158 -5.46 6.79 0.02
C VAL A 158 -6.19 8.02 -0.52
N ILE A 159 -7.44 7.83 -0.93
CA ILE A 159 -8.23 8.87 -1.59
C ILE A 159 -9.58 8.99 -0.87
N ALA A 160 -9.92 10.21 -0.45
CA ALA A 160 -11.22 10.54 0.12
C ALA A 160 -11.57 12.00 -0.19
N ARG A 161 -12.84 12.28 -0.47
CA ARG A 161 -13.35 13.65 -0.67
C ARG A 161 -12.51 14.47 -1.68
N ASN A 162 -12.12 13.85 -2.82
CA ASN A 162 -11.29 14.43 -3.88
C ASN A 162 -9.86 14.82 -3.42
N ARG A 163 -9.39 14.29 -2.30
CA ARG A 163 -8.02 14.45 -1.80
C ARG A 163 -7.29 13.13 -1.83
N ALA A 164 -6.05 13.15 -2.27
CA ALA A 164 -5.13 12.03 -2.20
C ALA A 164 -4.11 12.27 -1.09
N PHE A 165 -3.90 11.28 -0.24
CA PHE A 165 -2.98 11.35 0.89
C PHE A 165 -1.92 10.26 0.77
N THR A 166 -0.68 10.58 1.07
CA THR A 166 0.42 9.63 1.13
C THR A 166 1.42 10.06 2.20
N ILE A 167 2.35 9.17 2.52
CA ILE A 167 3.51 9.49 3.35
C ILE A 167 4.78 9.26 2.54
N GLU A 168 5.73 10.17 2.62
CA GLU A 168 6.98 10.15 1.88
C GLU A 168 8.12 10.73 2.70
N GLN A 169 9.37 10.45 2.32
CA GLN A 169 10.54 11.06 2.92
C GLN A 169 11.03 12.22 2.05
N ARG A 170 11.19 13.39 2.63
CA ARG A 170 11.78 14.59 2.02
C ARG A 170 13.01 15.00 2.82
N GLY A 171 14.20 14.68 2.30
CA GLY A 171 15.45 14.86 3.04
C GLY A 171 15.48 14.03 4.32
N SER A 172 15.64 14.69 5.46
CA SER A 172 15.70 14.05 6.79
C SER A 172 14.35 13.99 7.50
N ASN A 173 13.23 14.24 6.80
CA ASN A 173 11.91 14.22 7.39
C ASN A 173 11.00 13.19 6.69
N GLU A 174 10.17 12.50 7.47
CA GLU A 174 8.95 11.89 6.98
C GLU A 174 7.85 12.93 6.91
N VAL A 175 7.07 12.90 5.83
CA VAL A 175 6.05 13.90 5.50
C VAL A 175 4.79 13.22 5.06
N VAL A 176 3.70 13.41 5.78
CA VAL A 176 2.36 13.13 5.28
C VAL A 176 1.91 14.33 4.46
N ALA A 177 1.47 14.09 3.24
CA ALA A 177 1.04 15.14 2.33
C ALA A 177 -0.35 14.84 1.77
N ALA A 178 -1.15 15.88 1.61
CA ALA A 178 -2.44 15.87 0.93
C ALA A 178 -2.36 16.61 -0.40
N TYR A 179 -2.96 16.02 -1.42
CA TYR A 179 -3.01 16.56 -2.77
C TYR A 179 -4.46 16.64 -3.25
N ASP A 180 -4.78 17.65 -4.01
CA ASP A 180 -5.99 17.68 -4.81
C ASP A 180 -5.88 16.67 -5.96
N VAL A 181 -6.84 15.75 -6.07
CA VAL A 181 -6.76 14.64 -7.03
C VAL A 181 -6.73 15.12 -8.47
N ALA A 182 -7.52 16.14 -8.81
CA ALA A 182 -7.68 16.60 -10.18
C ALA A 182 -6.48 17.42 -10.69
N SER A 183 -5.86 18.21 -9.80
CA SER A 183 -4.77 19.13 -10.17
C SER A 183 -3.38 18.69 -9.72
N GLY A 184 -3.29 17.73 -8.79
CA GLY A 184 -2.03 17.34 -8.15
C GLY A 184 -1.47 18.40 -7.20
N ARG A 185 -2.20 19.50 -6.95
CA ARG A 185 -1.72 20.56 -6.06
C ARG A 185 -1.62 20.07 -4.63
N GLU A 186 -0.48 20.34 -3.98
CA GLU A 186 -0.29 20.08 -2.55
C GLU A 186 -1.17 21.02 -1.73
N LEU A 187 -2.03 20.44 -0.89
CA LEU A 187 -2.97 21.18 -0.05
C LEU A 187 -2.38 21.49 1.32
N TRP A 188 -1.74 20.50 1.94
CA TRP A 188 -1.06 20.63 3.23
C TRP A 188 -0.03 19.52 3.41
N THR A 189 0.87 19.71 4.36
CA THR A 189 1.84 18.71 4.81
C THR A 189 1.91 18.66 6.34
N ASN A 190 2.23 17.47 6.86
CA ASN A 190 2.63 17.27 8.26
C ASN A 190 3.95 16.51 8.28
N ALA A 191 5.00 17.14 8.80
CA ALA A 191 6.36 16.62 8.79
C ALA A 191 6.90 16.36 10.19
N TRP A 192 7.84 15.42 10.31
CA TRP A 192 8.62 15.18 11.52
C TRP A 192 10.02 14.69 11.20
N PRO A 193 11.00 14.95 12.06
CA PRO A 193 12.33 14.43 11.90
C PRO A 193 12.32 12.91 11.99
N ALA A 194 12.55 12.24 10.87
CA ALA A 194 12.76 10.82 10.76
C ALA A 194 13.37 10.54 9.39
N GLU A 195 14.50 9.87 9.38
CA GLU A 195 15.18 9.47 8.17
C GLU A 195 15.35 7.97 8.19
N PHE A 196 14.74 7.30 7.21
CA PHE A 196 14.92 5.88 7.02
C PHE A 196 15.69 5.64 5.72
N ARG A 197 16.89 5.05 5.84
CA ARG A 197 17.75 4.69 4.71
C ARG A 197 17.97 3.21 4.65
N GLU A 198 17.83 2.65 3.45
CA GLU A 198 18.04 1.24 3.22
C GLU A 198 18.53 1.01 1.78
N SER A 199 19.65 0.31 1.63
CA SER A 199 20.38 0.20 0.36
C SER A 199 19.78 -0.78 -0.65
N MET A 200 18.99 -1.77 -0.21
CA MET A 200 18.41 -2.79 -1.09
C MET A 200 17.02 -2.36 -1.59
N GLY A 201 16.14 -2.04 -0.67
CA GLY A 201 14.78 -1.59 -0.99
C GLY A 201 14.76 -0.12 -1.44
N GLY A 202 15.44 0.73 -0.73
CA GLY A 202 15.45 2.19 -0.90
C GLY A 202 14.86 2.92 0.29
N ASP A 203 14.95 4.23 0.27
CA ASP A 203 14.66 5.11 1.39
C ASP A 203 13.16 5.36 1.62
N GLY A 204 12.82 5.81 2.82
CA GLY A 204 11.54 6.39 3.20
C GLY A 204 10.48 5.38 3.69
N PRO A 205 9.28 5.88 4.08
CA PRO A 205 8.21 5.11 4.67
C PRO A 205 7.53 4.16 3.66
N ARG A 206 7.00 3.03 4.18
CA ARG A 206 6.35 1.99 3.36
C ARG A 206 4.87 1.83 3.68
N ALA A 207 4.47 2.10 4.93
CA ALA A 207 3.08 1.93 5.35
C ALA A 207 2.19 2.97 4.67
N THR A 208 1.20 2.51 3.90
CA THR A 208 0.18 3.40 3.35
C THR A 208 -0.69 3.93 4.49
N PRO A 209 -1.01 5.22 4.55
CA PRO A 209 -1.95 5.74 5.52
C PRO A 209 -3.33 5.07 5.42
N THR A 210 -4.14 5.20 6.46
CA THR A 210 -5.56 4.82 6.44
C THR A 210 -6.40 6.06 6.71
N TRP A 211 -7.43 6.27 5.90
CA TRP A 211 -8.40 7.34 6.12
C TRP A 211 -9.68 6.77 6.74
N PHE A 212 -10.17 7.43 7.76
CA PHE A 212 -11.47 7.09 8.34
C PHE A 212 -12.10 8.32 8.99
N ASP A 213 -13.32 8.62 8.63
CA ASP A 213 -14.19 9.65 9.26
C ASP A 213 -13.46 11.00 9.52
N GLY A 214 -12.88 11.55 8.43
CA GLY A 214 -12.21 12.85 8.48
C GLY A 214 -10.83 12.84 9.15
N ARG A 215 -10.25 11.68 9.41
CA ARG A 215 -8.93 11.51 10.01
C ARG A 215 -8.03 10.63 9.15
N LEU A 216 -6.75 10.92 9.20
CA LEU A 216 -5.70 10.08 8.64
C LEU A 216 -4.88 9.45 9.74
N PHE A 217 -4.62 8.16 9.61
CA PHE A 217 -3.72 7.42 10.47
C PHE A 217 -2.50 7.02 9.65
N ALA A 218 -1.36 7.63 9.93
CA ALA A 218 -0.12 7.44 9.19
C ALA A 218 0.96 6.85 10.08
N LEU A 219 1.64 5.80 9.59
CA LEU A 219 2.72 5.11 10.26
C LEU A 219 4.02 5.34 9.50
N GLY A 220 5.00 5.95 10.16
CA GLY A 220 6.35 6.14 9.63
C GLY A 220 7.20 4.87 9.70
N ALA A 221 8.29 4.83 8.93
CA ALA A 221 9.19 3.68 8.85
C ALA A 221 9.85 3.32 10.19
N THR A 222 9.94 4.27 11.12
CA THR A 222 10.58 4.11 12.46
C THR A 222 9.55 3.98 13.58
N GLY A 223 8.27 3.70 13.24
CA GLY A 223 7.22 3.40 14.21
C GLY A 223 6.43 4.60 14.73
N GLU A 224 6.68 5.80 14.24
CA GLU A 224 5.85 6.98 14.58
C GLU A 224 4.46 6.83 13.96
N LEU A 225 3.43 6.68 14.78
CA LEU A 225 2.02 6.65 14.38
C LEU A 225 1.36 7.97 14.72
N ARG A 226 0.72 8.59 13.73
CA ARG A 226 -0.01 9.85 13.88
C ARG A 226 -1.43 9.75 13.44
N ALA A 227 -2.36 10.33 14.22
CA ALA A 227 -3.68 10.70 13.75
C ALA A 227 -3.67 12.17 13.37
N LEU A 228 -4.11 12.47 12.15
CA LEU A 228 -4.11 13.81 11.57
C LEU A 228 -5.53 14.20 11.14
N ASP A 229 -5.85 15.48 11.29
CA ASP A 229 -7.04 16.08 10.68
C ASP A 229 -6.91 16.10 9.15
N GLU A 230 -7.88 15.56 8.43
CA GLU A 230 -7.81 15.47 6.96
C GLU A 230 -7.85 16.82 6.25
N GLY A 231 -8.45 17.82 6.89
CA GLY A 231 -8.65 19.15 6.31
C GLY A 231 -7.38 19.98 6.25
N ASN A 232 -6.51 19.84 7.26
CA ASN A 232 -5.37 20.73 7.45
C ASN A 232 -4.07 20.04 7.92
N GLY A 233 -4.07 18.72 8.11
CA GLY A 233 -2.91 17.94 8.52
C GLY A 233 -2.45 18.18 9.96
N LYS A 234 -3.24 18.83 10.82
CA LYS A 234 -2.90 19.01 12.24
C LYS A 234 -2.88 17.70 12.98
N VAL A 235 -1.88 17.51 13.84
CA VAL A 235 -1.78 16.32 14.70
C VAL A 235 -2.90 16.37 15.74
N ILE A 236 -3.72 15.31 15.76
CA ILE A 236 -4.73 15.08 16.80
C ILE A 236 -4.05 14.38 17.97
N TRP A 237 -3.34 13.28 17.69
CA TRP A 237 -2.50 12.57 18.64
C TRP A 237 -1.36 11.85 17.91
N ARG A 238 -0.35 11.42 18.66
CA ARG A 238 0.79 10.64 18.16
C ARG A 238 1.32 9.70 19.22
N THR A 239 1.91 8.60 18.76
CA THR A 239 2.69 7.66 19.59
C THR A 239 3.76 6.99 18.74
N ASN A 240 4.79 6.43 19.34
CA ASN A 240 5.70 5.55 18.64
C ASN A 240 5.42 4.11 19.05
N ILE A 241 4.90 3.30 18.11
CA ILE A 241 4.43 1.93 18.39
C ILE A 241 5.55 0.98 18.75
N LEU A 242 6.78 1.21 18.28
CA LEU A 242 7.94 0.37 18.60
C LEU A 242 8.39 0.61 20.04
N SER A 243 8.62 1.86 20.42
CA SER A 243 9.02 2.18 21.80
C SER A 243 7.93 1.84 22.81
N ASP A 244 6.66 2.07 22.47
CA ASP A 244 5.52 1.75 23.32
C ASP A 244 5.32 0.24 23.53
N SER A 245 5.76 -0.59 22.59
CA SER A 245 5.67 -2.06 22.66
C SER A 245 7.00 -2.74 22.98
N GLY A 246 8.07 -2.00 23.25
CA GLY A 246 9.40 -2.58 23.47
C GLY A 246 9.92 -3.39 22.28
N ALA A 247 9.50 -3.02 21.05
CA ALA A 247 9.83 -3.72 19.83
C ALA A 247 11.02 -3.11 19.11
N GLY A 248 11.81 -3.93 18.42
CA GLY A 248 12.80 -3.47 17.45
C GLY A 248 12.17 -3.14 16.10
N ASN A 249 12.83 -2.28 15.31
CA ASN A 249 12.39 -2.01 13.95
C ASN A 249 12.74 -3.17 13.01
N LEU A 250 11.95 -3.34 11.95
CA LEU A 250 12.27 -4.25 10.86
C LEU A 250 13.45 -3.74 10.02
N PRO A 251 14.26 -4.63 9.39
CA PRO A 251 15.36 -4.23 8.49
C PRO A 251 14.92 -3.26 7.38
N TRP A 252 13.72 -3.45 6.82
CA TRP A 252 13.16 -2.57 5.81
C TRP A 252 12.12 -1.59 6.36
N GLY A 253 12.12 -1.32 7.67
CA GLY A 253 11.21 -0.40 8.33
C GLY A 253 9.77 -0.92 8.46
N MET A 254 8.96 -0.18 9.21
CA MET A 254 7.54 -0.51 9.36
C MET A 254 6.81 -0.34 8.04
N ALA A 255 6.04 -1.37 7.63
CA ALA A 255 5.37 -1.41 6.33
C ALA A 255 3.87 -1.71 6.41
N ALA A 256 3.41 -2.31 7.50
CA ALA A 256 2.00 -2.65 7.69
C ALA A 256 1.14 -1.38 7.87
N ALA A 257 0.18 -1.16 6.97
CA ALA A 257 -0.77 -0.06 7.08
C ALA A 257 -1.63 -0.20 8.35
N PRO A 258 -1.88 0.88 9.11
CA PRO A 258 -2.81 0.86 10.24
C PRO A 258 -4.19 0.37 9.82
N LEU A 259 -4.88 -0.41 10.67
CA LEU A 259 -6.22 -0.91 10.41
C LEU A 259 -7.23 -0.29 11.39
N VAL A 260 -8.30 0.27 10.88
CA VAL A 260 -9.43 0.74 11.71
C VAL A 260 -10.37 -0.43 12.01
N VAL A 261 -10.66 -0.67 13.28
CA VAL A 261 -11.63 -1.66 13.74
C VAL A 261 -12.51 -1.01 14.82
N GLY A 262 -13.69 -0.58 14.46
CA GLY A 262 -14.55 0.22 15.33
C GLY A 262 -13.86 1.50 15.82
N ASP A 263 -13.68 1.66 17.12
CA ASP A 263 -12.97 2.79 17.71
C ASP A 263 -11.47 2.56 17.92
N ALA A 264 -10.94 1.45 17.40
CA ALA A 264 -9.55 1.09 17.54
C ALA A 264 -8.75 1.28 16.25
N ILE A 265 -7.48 1.68 16.39
CA ILE A 265 -6.44 1.62 15.38
C ILE A 265 -5.52 0.46 15.73
N VAL A 266 -5.58 -0.60 14.93
CA VAL A 266 -4.77 -1.81 15.10
C VAL A 266 -3.49 -1.70 14.29
N VAL A 267 -2.35 -1.99 14.92
CA VAL A 267 -1.01 -1.99 14.35
C VAL A 267 -0.23 -3.22 14.78
N LEU A 268 0.85 -3.54 14.07
CA LEU A 268 1.66 -4.73 14.26
C LEU A 268 3.10 -4.35 14.67
N PRO A 269 3.35 -3.91 15.91
CA PRO A 269 4.70 -3.56 16.36
C PRO A 269 5.66 -4.76 16.48
N GLY A 270 5.14 -5.99 16.72
CA GLY A 270 5.97 -7.18 16.84
C GLY A 270 6.80 -7.25 18.10
N GLY A 271 6.35 -6.63 19.17
CA GLY A 271 7.02 -6.64 20.47
C GLY A 271 6.88 -8.00 21.19
N PRO A 272 7.76 -8.26 22.16
CA PRO A 272 7.74 -9.51 22.95
C PRO A 272 6.55 -9.56 23.90
N ALA A 273 6.25 -10.75 24.40
CA ALA A 273 5.36 -10.96 25.55
C ALA A 273 4.04 -10.14 25.50
N ASN A 274 3.13 -10.50 24.61
CA ASN A 274 1.84 -9.84 24.44
C ASN A 274 1.91 -8.40 23.89
N GLN A 275 2.94 -8.07 23.12
CA GLN A 275 3.15 -6.75 22.51
C GLN A 275 3.25 -6.79 20.98
N SER A 276 2.89 -7.94 20.36
CA SER A 276 3.05 -8.14 18.92
C SER A 276 2.00 -7.42 18.09
N VAL A 277 0.76 -7.38 18.59
CA VAL A 277 -0.37 -6.64 18.03
C VAL A 277 -0.84 -5.66 19.09
N ALA A 278 -1.02 -4.42 18.70
CA ALA A 278 -1.50 -3.37 19.60
C ALA A 278 -2.65 -2.57 18.97
N ALA A 279 -3.56 -2.13 19.81
CA ALA A 279 -4.66 -1.24 19.42
C ALA A 279 -4.65 0.04 20.24
N TYR A 280 -4.91 1.14 19.56
CA TYR A 280 -5.00 2.47 20.15
C TYR A 280 -6.39 3.05 19.90
N ASP A 281 -6.92 3.75 20.88
CA ASP A 281 -8.16 4.48 20.73
C ASP A 281 -8.04 5.52 19.59
N ARG A 282 -8.94 5.43 18.64
CA ARG A 282 -8.93 6.22 17.42
C ARG A 282 -9.01 7.72 17.67
N ALA A 283 -9.68 8.13 18.75
CA ALA A 283 -9.91 9.53 19.08
C ALA A 283 -8.73 10.14 19.86
N THR A 284 -8.11 9.37 20.75
CA THR A 284 -7.16 9.88 21.76
C THR A 284 -5.74 9.34 21.64
N GLY A 285 -5.53 8.25 20.87
CA GLY A 285 -4.25 7.54 20.77
C GLY A 285 -3.86 6.77 22.02
N LYS A 286 -4.76 6.65 23.03
CA LYS A 286 -4.50 5.86 24.22
C LYS A 286 -4.52 4.36 23.84
N ARG A 287 -3.54 3.58 24.33
CA ARG A 287 -3.52 2.13 24.13
C ARG A 287 -4.76 1.50 24.78
N LEU A 288 -5.51 0.72 24.00
CA LEU A 288 -6.68 -0.04 24.44
C LEU A 288 -6.30 -1.42 24.89
N TRP A 289 -5.53 -2.12 24.05
CA TRP A 289 -5.06 -3.49 24.32
C TRP A 289 -3.80 -3.81 23.52
N SER A 290 -3.11 -4.85 23.92
CA SER A 290 -2.07 -5.52 23.14
C SER A 290 -2.09 -7.01 23.43
N THR A 291 -1.62 -7.81 22.47
CA THR A 291 -1.68 -9.26 22.55
C THR A 291 -0.59 -9.91 21.70
N MET A 292 -0.39 -11.21 21.87
CA MET A 292 0.52 -12.07 21.12
C MET A 292 2.01 -11.70 21.30
N GLY A 293 2.88 -12.61 20.90
CA GLY A 293 4.33 -12.47 21.04
C GLY A 293 5.11 -12.79 19.75
N ASP A 294 4.44 -12.72 18.60
CA ASP A 294 5.06 -12.99 17.31
C ASP A 294 5.94 -11.82 16.86
N MET A 295 7.01 -12.12 16.16
CA MET A 295 7.73 -11.09 15.42
C MET A 295 6.86 -10.58 14.26
N GLN A 296 6.89 -9.28 14.01
CA GLN A 296 6.17 -8.66 12.91
C GLN A 296 6.68 -9.13 11.54
N ALA A 297 5.83 -8.92 10.53
CA ALA A 297 6.17 -9.04 9.12
C ALA A 297 5.82 -7.72 8.39
N TYR A 298 5.79 -7.73 7.07
CA TYR A 298 5.57 -6.52 6.26
C TYR A 298 4.13 -6.43 5.74
N SER A 299 3.32 -7.48 5.93
CA SER A 299 1.93 -7.55 5.51
C SER A 299 1.04 -6.68 6.39
N SER A 300 0.07 -6.00 5.79
CA SER A 300 -0.92 -5.21 6.52
C SER A 300 -2.02 -6.10 7.10
N PRO A 301 -2.55 -5.83 8.30
CA PRO A 301 -3.70 -6.55 8.85
C PRO A 301 -4.96 -6.26 8.03
N MET A 302 -5.92 -7.18 8.03
CA MET A 302 -7.21 -7.06 7.36
C MET A 302 -8.34 -7.39 8.33
N LEU A 303 -9.43 -6.64 8.30
CA LEU A 303 -10.68 -7.04 8.96
C LEU A 303 -11.51 -7.81 7.93
N VAL A 304 -11.79 -9.07 8.20
CA VAL A 304 -12.56 -9.95 7.33
C VAL A 304 -13.62 -10.70 8.11
N THR A 305 -14.72 -11.08 7.46
CA THR A 305 -15.73 -11.96 8.05
C THR A 305 -15.58 -13.34 7.43
N LEU A 306 -15.25 -14.35 8.24
CA LEU A 306 -15.16 -15.75 7.83
C LEU A 306 -16.09 -16.59 8.70
N LEU A 307 -16.92 -17.44 8.08
CA LEU A 307 -17.95 -18.23 8.77
C LEU A 307 -18.89 -17.38 9.66
N GLY A 308 -19.18 -16.14 9.23
CA GLY A 308 -19.98 -15.19 9.98
C GLY A 308 -19.26 -14.55 11.19
N VAL A 309 -17.94 -14.76 11.36
CA VAL A 309 -17.17 -14.21 12.49
C VAL A 309 -16.24 -13.10 11.96
N PRO A 310 -16.44 -11.83 12.37
CA PRO A 310 -15.50 -10.76 12.10
C PRO A 310 -14.18 -11.02 12.83
N GLN A 311 -13.06 -10.91 12.09
CA GLN A 311 -11.74 -11.20 12.63
C GLN A 311 -10.65 -10.39 11.93
N ILE A 312 -9.59 -10.11 12.66
CA ILE A 312 -8.38 -9.49 12.15
C ILE A 312 -7.47 -10.60 11.65
N VAL A 313 -7.18 -10.59 10.34
CA VAL A 313 -6.26 -11.55 9.73
C VAL A 313 -4.96 -10.85 9.36
N PHE A 314 -3.82 -11.43 9.75
CA PHE A 314 -2.51 -10.87 9.42
C PHE A 314 -1.43 -11.95 9.39
N PHE A 315 -0.35 -11.69 8.64
CA PHE A 315 0.88 -12.48 8.74
C PHE A 315 1.77 -11.94 9.86
N SER A 316 2.24 -12.85 10.69
CA SER A 316 3.49 -12.67 11.43
C SER A 316 4.68 -13.15 10.58
N SER A 317 5.88 -13.13 11.16
CA SER A 317 7.09 -13.63 10.48
C SER A 317 7.04 -15.12 10.14
N SER A 318 6.17 -15.90 10.79
CA SER A 318 6.16 -17.38 10.70
C SER A 318 4.79 -18.03 10.48
N ARG A 319 3.71 -17.28 10.60
CA ARG A 319 2.34 -17.83 10.50
C ARG A 319 1.31 -16.80 10.04
N LEU A 320 0.21 -17.27 9.47
CA LEU A 320 -1.01 -16.50 9.28
C LEU A 320 -1.90 -16.69 10.50
N VAL A 321 -2.49 -15.61 11.00
CA VAL A 321 -3.28 -15.60 12.23
C VAL A 321 -4.63 -14.98 11.99
N GLY A 322 -5.68 -15.57 12.57
CA GLY A 322 -6.98 -14.96 12.77
C GLY A 322 -7.17 -14.60 14.24
N LEU A 323 -7.32 -13.31 14.52
CA LEU A 323 -7.55 -12.74 15.84
C LEU A 323 -8.96 -12.20 15.93
N SER A 324 -9.64 -12.33 17.07
CA SER A 324 -10.95 -11.69 17.28
C SER A 324 -10.85 -10.18 17.06
N ALA A 325 -11.91 -9.55 16.55
CA ALA A 325 -11.91 -8.12 16.21
C ALA A 325 -11.61 -7.21 17.41
N ASP A 326 -11.89 -7.67 18.65
CA ASP A 326 -11.58 -6.99 19.90
C ASP A 326 -10.18 -7.29 20.46
N GLY A 327 -9.39 -8.13 19.77
CA GLY A 327 -8.05 -8.52 20.18
C GLY A 327 -7.98 -9.50 21.36
N SER A 328 -9.11 -9.95 21.91
CA SER A 328 -9.15 -10.74 23.13
C SER A 328 -8.73 -12.20 22.96
N LYS A 329 -8.84 -12.74 21.73
CA LYS A 329 -8.64 -14.17 21.48
C LYS A 329 -8.03 -14.44 20.11
N GLU A 330 -6.99 -15.27 20.08
CA GLU A 330 -6.54 -15.95 18.87
C GLU A 330 -7.59 -17.01 18.49
N LEU A 331 -8.19 -16.88 17.29
CA LEU A 331 -9.26 -17.76 16.81
C LEU A 331 -8.70 -19.00 16.12
N TRP A 332 -7.63 -18.80 15.35
CA TRP A 332 -6.93 -19.84 14.61
C TRP A 332 -5.55 -19.34 14.16
N GLU A 333 -4.69 -20.29 13.80
CA GLU A 333 -3.40 -20.05 13.19
C GLU A 333 -3.13 -21.05 12.04
N TYR A 334 -2.24 -20.65 11.13
CA TYR A 334 -1.71 -21.52 10.10
C TYR A 334 -0.20 -21.26 9.92
N PRO A 335 0.68 -22.26 10.18
CA PRO A 335 2.13 -22.11 10.02
C PRO A 335 2.51 -21.76 8.59
N TRP A 336 3.21 -20.64 8.42
CA TRP A 336 3.67 -20.13 7.13
C TRP A 336 5.06 -19.52 7.26
N PRO A 337 6.10 -20.35 7.50
CA PRO A 337 7.46 -19.88 7.62
C PRO A 337 8.02 -19.48 6.26
N VAL A 338 8.63 -18.31 6.21
CA VAL A 338 9.30 -17.76 5.03
C VAL A 338 10.73 -17.38 5.41
N MET A 339 11.65 -17.45 4.47
CA MET A 339 13.03 -17.04 4.67
C MET A 339 13.11 -15.62 5.25
N ASN A 340 13.82 -15.45 6.33
CA ASN A 340 13.96 -14.19 7.08
C ASN A 340 12.63 -13.58 7.59
N GLY A 341 11.55 -14.35 7.65
CA GLY A 341 10.25 -13.86 8.07
C GLY A 341 9.59 -12.84 7.14
N ILE A 342 10.00 -12.78 5.87
CA ILE A 342 9.52 -11.78 4.91
C ILE A 342 8.18 -12.18 4.32
N ASN A 343 7.10 -11.93 5.06
CA ASN A 343 5.72 -12.00 4.60
C ASN A 343 5.25 -10.57 4.28
N ALA A 344 5.19 -10.20 3.01
CA ALA A 344 4.89 -8.83 2.57
C ALA A 344 3.59 -8.70 1.76
N THR A 345 2.91 -9.82 1.52
CA THR A 345 1.68 -9.85 0.73
C THR A 345 0.45 -9.95 1.63
N GLN A 346 -0.69 -9.51 1.15
CA GLN A 346 -1.95 -9.71 1.86
C GLN A 346 -2.61 -11.02 1.45
N PRO A 347 -3.25 -11.73 2.39
CA PRO A 347 -4.10 -12.85 2.04
C PRO A 347 -5.32 -12.37 1.26
N ILE A 348 -5.98 -13.29 0.53
CA ILE A 348 -7.21 -13.02 -0.21
C ILE A 348 -8.31 -13.91 0.35
N VAL A 349 -9.47 -13.33 0.61
CA VAL A 349 -10.67 -14.09 0.98
C VAL A 349 -11.22 -14.79 -0.27
N VAL A 350 -11.46 -16.11 -0.16
CA VAL A 350 -12.01 -16.95 -1.23
C VAL A 350 -13.31 -17.57 -0.72
N GLY A 351 -14.44 -16.99 -1.10
CA GLY A 351 -15.74 -17.37 -0.55
C GLY A 351 -15.88 -17.04 0.95
N ASP A 352 -16.67 -17.81 1.67
CA ASP A 352 -17.06 -17.48 3.04
C ASP A 352 -16.12 -18.01 4.13
N ASN A 353 -15.23 -18.97 3.78
CA ASN A 353 -14.45 -19.71 4.76
C ASN A 353 -13.03 -20.06 4.30
N ARG A 354 -12.57 -19.52 3.17
CA ARG A 354 -11.24 -19.82 2.64
C ARG A 354 -10.38 -18.58 2.53
N LEU A 355 -9.08 -18.79 2.65
CA LEU A 355 -8.07 -17.78 2.42
C LEU A 355 -6.99 -18.31 1.48
N PHE A 356 -6.69 -17.55 0.43
CA PHE A 356 -5.47 -17.74 -0.35
C PHE A 356 -4.33 -16.95 0.29
N LEU A 357 -3.17 -17.57 0.37
CA LEU A 357 -1.94 -16.98 0.85
C LEU A 357 -0.78 -17.31 -0.08
N SER A 358 0.14 -16.37 -0.21
CA SER A 358 1.33 -16.54 -1.03
C SER A 358 2.49 -15.72 -0.48
N SER A 359 3.69 -16.24 -0.63
CA SER A 359 4.93 -15.49 -0.35
C SER A 359 6.02 -15.89 -1.33
N GLY A 360 6.90 -14.96 -1.60
CA GLY A 360 8.12 -15.19 -2.36
C GLY A 360 9.15 -16.04 -1.61
N TYR A 361 10.40 -15.94 -1.99
CA TYR A 361 11.52 -16.58 -1.30
C TYR A 361 11.37 -18.11 -1.19
N GLY A 362 10.73 -18.72 -2.19
CA GLY A 362 10.52 -20.17 -2.27
C GLY A 362 9.31 -20.72 -1.50
N ALA A 363 8.55 -19.91 -0.78
CA ALA A 363 7.41 -20.37 0.00
C ALA A 363 6.24 -20.87 -0.86
N GLY A 364 5.92 -20.17 -1.96
CA GLY A 364 4.83 -20.55 -2.86
C GLY A 364 3.48 -19.99 -2.43
N ALA A 365 2.42 -20.75 -2.68
CA ALA A 365 1.04 -20.39 -2.38
C ALA A 365 0.24 -21.55 -1.82
N ALA A 366 -0.81 -21.24 -1.07
CA ALA A 366 -1.77 -22.20 -0.55
C ALA A 366 -3.17 -21.59 -0.48
N VAL A 367 -4.19 -22.43 -0.50
CA VAL A 367 -5.52 -22.11 0.01
C VAL A 367 -5.78 -22.92 1.26
N ILE A 368 -6.18 -22.24 2.30
CA ILE A 368 -6.65 -22.84 3.55
C ILE A 368 -8.16 -22.67 3.69
N GLU A 369 -8.79 -23.61 4.36
CA GLU A 369 -10.22 -23.61 4.65
C GLU A 369 -10.44 -23.64 6.15
N LEU A 370 -11.29 -22.75 6.63
CA LEU A 370 -11.74 -22.74 8.00
C LEU A 370 -13.03 -23.53 8.13
N SER A 371 -13.16 -24.25 9.27
CA SER A 371 -14.37 -24.94 9.66
C SER A 371 -14.67 -24.63 11.13
N LYS A 372 -15.95 -24.60 11.49
CA LYS A 372 -16.37 -24.41 12.87
C LYS A 372 -16.61 -25.79 13.51
N ALA A 373 -15.83 -26.12 14.55
CA ALA A 373 -15.99 -27.32 15.34
C ALA A 373 -16.34 -26.90 16.79
N SER A 374 -17.62 -26.96 17.13
CA SER A 374 -18.16 -26.42 18.39
C SER A 374 -17.79 -24.90 18.51
N ASP A 375 -17.00 -24.52 19.51
CA ASP A 375 -16.61 -23.14 19.79
C ASP A 375 -15.21 -22.77 19.24
N ARG A 376 -14.61 -23.65 18.42
CA ARG A 376 -13.29 -23.45 17.86
C ARG A 376 -13.34 -23.40 16.34
N LEU A 377 -12.52 -22.54 15.76
CA LEU A 377 -12.22 -22.57 14.34
C LEU A 377 -11.01 -23.52 14.12
N THR A 378 -11.14 -24.39 13.14
CA THR A 378 -10.06 -25.30 12.71
C THR A 378 -9.65 -24.94 11.29
N VAL A 379 -8.37 -25.13 10.98
CA VAL A 379 -7.79 -24.80 9.67
C VAL A 379 -7.36 -26.09 8.98
N ARG A 380 -7.71 -26.22 7.70
CA ARG A 380 -7.28 -27.31 6.83
C ARG A 380 -6.66 -26.70 5.56
N GLU A 381 -5.53 -27.23 5.14
CA GLU A 381 -4.95 -26.93 3.83
C GLU A 381 -5.80 -27.58 2.73
N VAL A 382 -6.28 -26.78 1.75
CA VAL A 382 -7.01 -27.29 0.59
C VAL A 382 -6.02 -27.73 -0.47
N TRP A 383 -5.07 -26.84 -0.78
CA TRP A 383 -3.95 -27.11 -1.67
C TRP A 383 -2.76 -26.23 -1.34
N ARG A 384 -1.57 -26.67 -1.70
CA ARG A 384 -0.32 -25.93 -1.62
C ARG A 384 0.58 -26.25 -2.81
N ASN A 385 1.22 -25.23 -3.39
CA ASN A 385 2.17 -25.39 -4.50
C ASN A 385 3.10 -24.17 -4.64
N THR A 386 4.00 -24.19 -5.62
CA THR A 386 4.96 -23.12 -5.90
C THR A 386 4.66 -22.36 -7.20
N ARG A 387 3.41 -22.37 -7.64
CA ARG A 387 2.99 -21.76 -8.93
C ARG A 387 2.66 -20.28 -8.83
N MET A 388 2.57 -19.75 -7.61
CA MET A 388 2.40 -18.33 -7.33
C MET A 388 3.31 -17.98 -6.14
N LYS A 389 4.33 -17.17 -6.37
CA LYS A 389 5.30 -16.73 -5.37
C LYS A 389 5.30 -15.21 -5.34
N ASN A 390 4.30 -14.65 -4.67
CA ASN A 390 4.21 -13.20 -4.50
C ASN A 390 5.32 -12.70 -3.57
N ARG A 391 6.13 -11.76 -4.03
CA ARG A 391 7.22 -11.22 -3.22
C ARG A 391 6.80 -9.96 -2.47
N PHE A 392 6.37 -8.93 -3.20
CA PHE A 392 5.88 -7.65 -2.65
C PHE A 392 4.48 -7.31 -3.15
N ALA A 393 4.09 -7.85 -4.32
CA ALA A 393 2.78 -7.67 -4.89
C ALA A 393 1.79 -8.66 -4.28
N SER A 394 0.63 -8.21 -3.90
CA SER A 394 -0.48 -9.08 -3.54
C SER A 394 -1.31 -9.41 -4.77
N SER A 395 -1.81 -10.63 -4.85
CA SER A 395 -2.71 -11.08 -5.91
C SER A 395 -4.10 -10.45 -5.79
N VAL A 396 -4.95 -10.69 -6.79
CA VAL A 396 -6.39 -10.37 -6.79
C VAL A 396 -7.19 -11.60 -7.20
N LEU A 397 -8.45 -11.67 -6.79
CA LEU A 397 -9.38 -12.75 -7.12
C LEU A 397 -10.43 -12.23 -8.10
N HIS A 398 -10.65 -12.94 -9.21
CA HIS A 398 -11.72 -12.65 -10.15
C HIS A 398 -12.32 -13.95 -10.70
N GLU A 399 -13.63 -14.12 -10.53
CA GLU A 399 -14.39 -15.28 -11.06
C GLU A 399 -13.75 -16.64 -10.75
N GLY A 400 -13.29 -16.81 -9.49
CA GLY A 400 -12.68 -18.07 -9.04
C GLY A 400 -11.23 -18.29 -9.49
N VAL A 401 -10.60 -17.30 -10.12
CA VAL A 401 -9.21 -17.33 -10.56
C VAL A 401 -8.39 -16.26 -9.81
N ILE A 402 -7.26 -16.66 -9.32
CA ILE A 402 -6.29 -15.79 -8.62
C ILE A 402 -5.26 -15.32 -9.63
N TYR A 403 -5.13 -14.01 -9.79
CA TYR A 403 -4.13 -13.36 -10.65
C TYR A 403 -3.08 -12.69 -9.79
N GLY A 404 -1.80 -12.94 -10.06
CA GLY A 404 -0.70 -12.37 -9.30
C GLY A 404 0.64 -12.53 -9.98
N LEU A 405 1.67 -11.91 -9.42
CA LEU A 405 3.03 -12.02 -9.93
C LEU A 405 3.75 -13.20 -9.25
N ASP A 406 3.97 -14.27 -10.02
CA ASP A 406 4.90 -15.33 -9.61
C ASP A 406 6.34 -14.87 -9.85
N GLU A 407 6.97 -14.36 -8.80
CA GLU A 407 8.19 -13.55 -8.87
C GLU A 407 7.96 -12.33 -9.80
N SER A 408 8.41 -12.34 -11.03
CA SER A 408 8.31 -11.22 -11.98
C SER A 408 7.34 -11.45 -13.14
N ILE A 409 6.65 -12.60 -13.18
CA ILE A 409 5.80 -13.03 -14.30
C ILE A 409 4.37 -13.14 -13.83
N LEU A 410 3.42 -12.55 -14.57
CA LEU A 410 2.00 -12.65 -14.24
C LEU A 410 1.51 -14.08 -14.45
N ALA A 411 0.73 -14.57 -13.51
CA ALA A 411 0.17 -15.91 -13.53
C ALA A 411 -1.30 -15.88 -13.11
N ALA A 412 -2.07 -16.85 -13.63
CA ALA A 412 -3.43 -17.14 -13.24
C ALA A 412 -3.51 -18.56 -12.66
N VAL A 413 -4.09 -18.70 -11.48
CA VAL A 413 -4.22 -19.96 -10.75
C VAL A 413 -5.67 -20.15 -10.33
N ASP A 414 -6.20 -21.34 -10.54
CA ASP A 414 -7.54 -21.70 -10.07
C ASP A 414 -7.60 -21.68 -8.55
N ALA A 415 -8.52 -20.92 -8.00
CA ALA A 415 -8.60 -20.72 -6.54
C ALA A 415 -9.00 -22.00 -5.79
N ASN A 416 -9.74 -22.91 -6.42
CA ASN A 416 -10.21 -24.14 -5.77
C ASN A 416 -9.20 -25.28 -5.82
N THR A 417 -8.43 -25.38 -6.91
CA THR A 417 -7.56 -26.53 -7.17
C THR A 417 -6.07 -26.22 -7.10
N GLY A 418 -5.69 -24.92 -7.18
CA GLY A 418 -4.30 -24.51 -7.31
C GLY A 418 -3.68 -24.82 -8.68
N GLU A 419 -4.50 -25.18 -9.67
CA GLU A 419 -4.04 -25.44 -11.03
C GLU A 419 -3.57 -24.14 -11.69
N LEU A 420 -2.40 -24.17 -12.33
CA LEU A 420 -1.91 -23.06 -13.14
C LEU A 420 -2.70 -23.03 -14.45
N LYS A 421 -3.47 -21.97 -14.67
CA LYS A 421 -4.19 -21.75 -15.92
C LYS A 421 -3.23 -21.25 -17.01
N TRP A 422 -2.45 -20.23 -16.68
CA TRP A 422 -1.40 -19.72 -17.55
C TRP A 422 -0.36 -18.91 -16.74
N LYS A 423 0.79 -18.68 -17.37
CA LYS A 423 1.85 -17.79 -16.89
C LYS A 423 2.44 -17.06 -18.10
N GLY A 424 2.48 -15.72 -18.06
CA GLY A 424 2.92 -14.91 -19.19
C GLY A 424 3.18 -13.45 -18.83
N GLY A 425 3.88 -12.75 -19.73
CA GLY A 425 4.29 -11.37 -19.51
C GLY A 425 5.34 -11.21 -18.41
N ARG A 426 6.23 -10.26 -18.60
CA ARG A 426 7.21 -9.86 -17.57
C ARG A 426 6.89 -8.45 -17.10
N TYR A 427 6.64 -8.32 -15.80
CA TYR A 427 6.24 -7.07 -15.16
C TYR A 427 7.19 -6.66 -14.03
N GLY A 428 8.27 -7.42 -13.85
CA GLY A 428 9.15 -7.24 -12.71
C GLY A 428 8.41 -7.49 -11.39
N TYR A 429 8.87 -6.91 -10.33
CA TYR A 429 8.24 -6.97 -9.02
C TYR A 429 7.26 -5.78 -8.83
N GLY A 430 6.47 -5.53 -9.88
CA GLY A 430 5.45 -4.49 -9.92
C GLY A 430 4.23 -4.78 -9.04
N GLN A 431 3.15 -4.03 -9.27
CA GLN A 431 1.92 -4.10 -8.48
C GLN A 431 0.71 -4.22 -9.38
N LEU A 432 -0.41 -4.75 -8.88
CA LEU A 432 -1.62 -4.89 -9.66
C LEU A 432 -2.90 -4.57 -8.89
N LEU A 433 -3.90 -4.11 -9.62
CA LEU A 433 -5.28 -3.92 -9.18
C LEU A 433 -6.24 -4.62 -10.16
N LEU A 434 -7.40 -5.01 -9.68
CA LEU A 434 -8.52 -5.51 -10.49
C LEU A 434 -9.54 -4.38 -10.70
N VAL A 435 -9.90 -4.14 -11.96
CA VAL A 435 -10.82 -3.08 -12.37
C VAL A 435 -11.68 -3.59 -13.53
N ASN A 436 -12.98 -3.77 -13.32
CA ASN A 436 -13.94 -4.15 -14.38
C ASN A 436 -13.47 -5.35 -15.25
N GLY A 437 -13.01 -6.44 -14.61
CA GLY A 437 -12.50 -7.62 -15.30
C GLY A 437 -11.18 -7.40 -16.07
N ARG A 438 -10.41 -6.39 -15.67
CA ARG A 438 -9.07 -6.09 -16.18
C ARG A 438 -8.10 -5.95 -15.02
N LEU A 439 -6.86 -6.33 -15.25
CA LEU A 439 -5.74 -6.08 -14.35
C LEU A 439 -5.03 -4.82 -14.82
N ILE A 440 -4.95 -3.83 -13.96
CA ILE A 440 -4.03 -2.69 -14.14
C ILE A 440 -2.74 -3.09 -13.45
N VAL A 441 -1.67 -3.26 -14.20
CA VAL A 441 -0.35 -3.65 -13.68
C VAL A 441 0.60 -2.46 -13.80
N LEU A 442 1.11 -1.99 -12.68
CA LEU A 442 2.21 -1.04 -12.62
C LEU A 442 3.51 -1.85 -12.50
N THR A 443 4.32 -1.85 -13.54
CA THR A 443 5.54 -2.68 -13.61
C THR A 443 6.66 -2.12 -12.72
N GLU A 444 7.64 -2.96 -12.40
CA GLU A 444 8.85 -2.52 -11.66
C GLU A 444 9.62 -1.41 -12.39
N ASP A 445 9.59 -1.41 -13.72
CA ASP A 445 10.28 -0.44 -14.57
C ASP A 445 9.42 0.82 -14.85
N GLY A 446 8.22 0.93 -14.24
CA GLY A 446 7.36 2.11 -14.29
C GLY A 446 6.41 2.17 -15.48
N ASP A 447 6.12 1.04 -16.15
CA ASP A 447 5.07 0.99 -17.16
C ASP A 447 3.70 0.72 -16.53
N LEU A 448 2.65 1.27 -17.13
CA LEU A 448 1.28 0.82 -16.91
C LEU A 448 0.89 -0.18 -17.99
N ALA A 449 0.45 -1.36 -17.59
CA ALA A 449 -0.09 -2.38 -18.48
C ALA A 449 -1.55 -2.68 -18.12
N LEU A 450 -2.36 -2.92 -19.13
CA LEU A 450 -3.74 -3.37 -19.01
C LEU A 450 -3.82 -4.81 -19.54
N VAL A 451 -4.24 -5.74 -18.69
CA VAL A 451 -4.33 -7.17 -19.03
C VAL A 451 -5.74 -7.63 -18.76
N ARG A 452 -6.31 -8.46 -19.64
CA ARG A 452 -7.63 -9.07 -19.41
C ARG A 452 -7.52 -10.09 -18.27
N ALA A 453 -8.42 -10.02 -17.29
CA ALA A 453 -8.54 -11.02 -16.23
C ALA A 453 -9.36 -12.20 -16.76
N THR A 454 -8.69 -13.16 -17.41
CA THR A 454 -9.31 -14.33 -18.04
C THR A 454 -8.51 -15.60 -17.78
N PRO A 455 -9.14 -16.77 -17.56
CA PRO A 455 -8.44 -18.02 -17.30
C PRO A 455 -7.83 -18.67 -18.55
N GLU A 456 -8.18 -18.22 -19.77
CA GLU A 456 -7.80 -18.91 -21.02
C GLU A 456 -6.34 -18.69 -21.39
N LYS A 457 -5.85 -17.46 -21.27
CA LYS A 457 -4.49 -17.09 -21.68
C LYS A 457 -4.07 -15.74 -21.10
N HIS A 458 -2.78 -15.47 -21.11
CA HIS A 458 -2.27 -14.13 -20.93
C HIS A 458 -2.68 -13.24 -22.13
N ASP A 459 -3.41 -12.14 -21.85
CA ASP A 459 -3.96 -11.25 -22.87
C ASP A 459 -3.69 -9.78 -22.49
N GLU A 460 -2.48 -9.30 -22.83
CA GLU A 460 -2.09 -7.91 -22.61
C GLU A 460 -2.70 -7.02 -23.68
N LEU A 461 -3.52 -6.06 -23.27
CA LEU A 461 -4.29 -5.17 -24.14
C LEU A 461 -3.52 -3.90 -24.50
N SER A 462 -2.72 -3.38 -23.56
CA SER A 462 -1.95 -2.16 -23.72
C SER A 462 -0.80 -2.12 -22.72
N ARG A 463 0.31 -1.48 -23.09
CA ARG A 463 1.42 -1.14 -22.19
C ARG A 463 2.08 0.16 -22.65
N PHE A 464 2.39 1.05 -21.72
CA PHE A 464 3.11 2.29 -21.99
C PHE A 464 3.85 2.78 -20.74
N HIS A 465 4.92 3.53 -20.94
CA HIS A 465 5.78 4.05 -19.87
C HIS A 465 5.16 5.27 -19.18
N VAL A 466 5.23 5.33 -17.85
CA VAL A 466 4.65 6.42 -17.06
C VAL A 466 5.57 7.00 -15.99
N LEU A 467 6.44 6.20 -15.37
CA LEU A 467 7.35 6.63 -14.29
C LEU A 467 8.76 6.14 -14.55
N ASP A 468 9.73 6.98 -14.29
CA ASP A 468 11.15 6.62 -14.42
C ASP A 468 11.69 5.98 -13.15
N GLY A 469 12.35 4.82 -13.29
CA GLY A 469 13.03 4.14 -12.19
C GLY A 469 12.21 3.08 -11.48
N LYS A 470 12.76 2.57 -10.37
CA LYS A 470 12.22 1.44 -9.61
C LYS A 470 10.85 1.77 -9.00
N THR A 471 9.83 1.00 -9.36
CA THR A 471 8.44 1.24 -9.02
C THR A 471 7.83 0.01 -8.34
N TRP A 472 7.63 0.11 -7.02
CA TRP A 472 7.02 -0.95 -6.20
C TRP A 472 5.77 -0.47 -5.46
N ASN A 473 5.37 0.77 -5.65
CA ASN A 473 4.20 1.35 -5.00
C ASN A 473 2.92 0.80 -5.62
N VAL A 474 1.95 0.46 -4.79
CA VAL A 474 0.63 0.02 -5.23
C VAL A 474 -0.12 1.21 -5.83
N PRO A 475 -0.73 1.09 -7.01
CA PRO A 475 -1.65 2.11 -7.54
C PRO A 475 -2.84 2.33 -6.62
N ALA A 476 -3.46 3.51 -6.70
CA ALA A 476 -4.72 3.84 -6.03
C ALA A 476 -5.73 4.35 -7.05
N ILE A 477 -7.01 4.05 -6.85
CA ILE A 477 -8.04 4.42 -7.80
C ILE A 477 -9.36 4.75 -7.10
N ALA A 478 -9.88 5.95 -7.33
CA ALA A 478 -11.17 6.39 -6.81
C ALA A 478 -11.81 7.41 -7.74
N GLY A 479 -13.14 7.36 -7.90
CA GLY A 479 -13.89 8.28 -8.75
C GLY A 479 -13.42 8.33 -10.19
N GLY A 480 -12.81 7.25 -10.67
CA GLY A 480 -12.24 7.17 -12.01
C GLY A 480 -10.86 7.81 -12.17
N TYR A 481 -10.23 8.28 -11.11
CA TYR A 481 -8.84 8.75 -11.14
C TYR A 481 -7.89 7.64 -10.68
N LEU A 482 -6.95 7.28 -11.55
CA LEU A 482 -5.86 6.36 -11.23
C LEU A 482 -4.61 7.16 -10.85
N LEU A 483 -4.10 6.94 -9.64
CA LEU A 483 -2.90 7.56 -9.13
C LEU A 483 -1.78 6.51 -9.01
N VAL A 484 -0.61 6.85 -9.51
CA VAL A 484 0.60 6.04 -9.45
C VAL A 484 1.77 6.86 -8.92
N ARG A 485 2.70 6.19 -8.24
CA ARG A 485 3.94 6.82 -7.80
C ARG A 485 5.08 5.80 -7.69
N ASN A 486 6.29 6.32 -7.60
CA ASN A 486 7.46 5.58 -7.17
C ASN A 486 8.28 6.40 -6.14
N LEU A 487 9.56 6.11 -6.01
CA LEU A 487 10.47 6.82 -5.09
C LEU A 487 10.75 8.29 -5.48
N ALA A 488 10.43 8.69 -6.71
CA ALA A 488 10.88 9.99 -7.26
C ALA A 488 9.78 10.80 -7.92
N GLU A 489 8.72 10.15 -8.39
CA GLU A 489 7.67 10.75 -9.21
C GLU A 489 6.29 10.21 -8.84
N MET A 490 5.26 10.99 -9.20
CA MET A 490 3.86 10.57 -9.14
C MET A 490 3.06 11.18 -10.30
N ALA A 491 2.02 10.46 -10.72
CA ALA A 491 1.15 10.87 -11.81
C ALA A 491 -0.29 10.46 -11.55
N ALA A 492 -1.24 11.17 -12.18
CA ALA A 492 -2.63 10.79 -12.19
C ALA A 492 -3.19 10.72 -13.61
N PHE A 493 -4.13 9.81 -13.80
CA PHE A 493 -4.83 9.56 -15.06
C PHE A 493 -6.33 9.62 -14.85
N ASP A 494 -7.06 10.16 -15.83
CA ASP A 494 -8.52 10.16 -15.85
C ASP A 494 -9.01 8.93 -16.63
N LEU A 495 -9.63 8.00 -15.92
CA LEU A 495 -10.23 6.80 -16.49
C LEU A 495 -11.77 6.87 -16.54
N ARG A 496 -12.35 8.03 -16.31
CA ARG A 496 -13.79 8.18 -16.39
C ARG A 496 -14.26 7.97 -17.83
N THR A 497 -15.36 7.27 -17.99
CA THR A 497 -16.04 7.18 -19.29
C THR A 497 -16.64 8.55 -19.61
N THR A 498 -16.28 9.11 -20.76
CA THR A 498 -17.01 10.29 -21.30
C THR A 498 -18.47 9.89 -21.51
N ARG A 499 -19.36 10.61 -20.85
CA ARG A 499 -20.81 10.48 -21.09
C ARG A 499 -21.18 10.97 -22.47
#